data_e378ddf79661c97a68944e6f2f8c7310
#
_entry.id   e378ddf79661c97a68944e6f2f8c7310
#
_cell.length_a   1.000
_cell.length_b   1.000
_cell.length_c   1.000
_cell.angle_alpha   90.00
_cell.angle_beta   90.00
_cell.angle_gamma   90.00
#
_symmetry.space_group_name_H-M   'P 1'
#
loop_
_entity.id
_entity.type
_entity.pdbx_description
1 polymer ?
#
loop_
_entity_poly.entity_id
_entity_poly.type
_entity_poly.pdbx_seq_one_letter_code
_entity_poly.pdbx_strand_id
1 'polypeptide(L)'
;MLNLIYTMYLPNFFKVFLLTAFQIIFLSNLIHAQSNCENDVIVQTVNGKLRGVIENNIYVWKGVRYAQPPIGNFRFKSPQSLNNWEGVIDADKFGAVCPQTRNIDSTVKTSEDCLFLNIWSPGISNCNRPVMVYIHGGAFYSGAGSLPIYNGSNLANKGDVVIVTINYRFGAFGFLYVD
;
A
#
# COMPACT_ATOMS: atom_id res chain seq x y z
N MET A 1 27.33 34.21 -62.14
CA MET A 1 26.53 34.08 -60.87
C MET A 1 27.20 33.03 -60.04
N LEU A 2 28.06 33.42 -59.10
CA LEU A 2 28.80 32.52 -58.22
C LEU A 2 27.97 32.28 -56.96
N ASN A 3 27.55 31.06 -56.73
CA ASN A 3 27.03 30.62 -55.42
C ASN A 3 28.21 30.24 -54.54
N LEU A 4 28.53 31.12 -53.60
CA LEU A 4 29.46 30.80 -52.49
C LEU A 4 28.72 30.03 -51.43
N ILE A 5 28.91 28.71 -51.34
CA ILE A 5 28.51 27.91 -50.24
C ILE A 5 29.64 27.98 -49.20
N TYR A 6 29.43 28.77 -48.14
CA TYR A 6 30.30 28.77 -46.96
C TYR A 6 30.02 27.50 -46.15
N THR A 7 30.82 26.47 -46.32
CA THR A 7 30.93 25.35 -45.39
C THR A 7 31.72 25.81 -44.17
N MET A 8 31.02 26.15 -43.08
CA MET A 8 31.67 26.37 -41.79
C MET A 8 32.30 25.06 -41.30
N TYR A 9 33.62 24.96 -41.48
CA TYR A 9 34.42 23.89 -40.87
C TYR A 9 34.57 24.21 -39.38
N LEU A 10 33.75 23.57 -38.52
CA LEU A 10 33.96 23.59 -37.07
C LEU A 10 35.16 22.69 -36.75
N PRO A 11 36.17 23.21 -36.02
CA PRO A 11 37.35 22.43 -35.68
C PRO A 11 36.93 21.19 -34.85
N ASN A 12 37.62 20.08 -35.06
CA ASN A 12 37.27 18.78 -34.44
C ASN A 12 37.12 18.84 -32.91
N PHE A 13 37.80 19.77 -32.26
CA PHE A 13 37.71 20.05 -30.84
C PHE A 13 36.29 20.50 -30.42
N PHE A 14 35.63 21.32 -31.23
CA PHE A 14 34.27 21.80 -30.96
C PHE A 14 33.21 20.71 -31.16
N LYS A 15 33.43 19.79 -32.12
CA LYS A 15 32.54 18.64 -32.34
C LYS A 15 32.58 17.64 -31.18
N VAL A 16 33.77 17.38 -30.63
CA VAL A 16 33.95 16.50 -29.47
C VAL A 16 33.31 17.13 -28.24
N PHE A 17 33.48 18.44 -28.03
CA PHE A 17 32.87 19.13 -26.87
C PHE A 17 31.34 19.17 -26.93
N LEU A 18 30.73 19.35 -28.11
CA LEU A 18 29.29 19.29 -28.30
C LEU A 18 28.73 17.87 -28.06
N LEU A 19 29.44 16.83 -28.53
CA LEU A 19 29.04 15.43 -28.32
C LEU A 19 29.11 15.03 -26.85
N THR A 20 30.16 15.43 -26.12
CA THR A 20 30.28 15.13 -24.67
C THR A 20 29.27 15.90 -23.83
N ALA A 21 29.00 17.18 -24.15
CA ALA A 21 27.97 17.96 -23.49
C ALA A 21 26.57 17.37 -23.70
N PHE A 22 26.26 16.91 -24.93
CA PHE A 22 24.97 16.24 -25.21
C PHE A 22 24.82 14.91 -24.46
N GLN A 23 25.90 14.12 -24.34
CA GLN A 23 25.89 12.89 -23.58
C GLN A 23 25.70 13.14 -22.08
N ILE A 24 26.33 14.17 -21.51
CA ILE A 24 26.17 14.52 -20.09
C ILE A 24 24.73 14.97 -19.80
N ILE A 25 24.12 15.79 -20.66
CA ILE A 25 22.73 16.23 -20.55
C ILE A 25 21.76 15.05 -20.69
N PHE A 26 22.04 14.11 -21.59
CA PHE A 26 21.22 12.93 -21.79
C PHE A 26 21.29 11.98 -20.59
N LEU A 27 22.50 11.75 -20.03
CA LEU A 27 22.68 10.97 -18.81
C LEU A 27 22.01 11.63 -17.59
N SER A 28 22.10 12.95 -17.44
CA SER A 28 21.44 13.64 -16.33
C SER A 28 19.92 13.55 -16.39
N ASN A 29 19.32 13.58 -17.58
CA ASN A 29 17.90 13.37 -17.75
C ASN A 29 17.46 11.92 -17.47
N LEU A 30 18.30 10.92 -17.80
CA LEU A 30 18.05 9.52 -17.45
C LEU A 30 18.10 9.29 -15.94
N ILE A 31 19.05 9.90 -15.24
CA ILE A 31 19.16 9.82 -13.78
C ILE A 31 17.98 10.53 -13.10
N HIS A 32 17.51 11.67 -13.63
CA HIS A 32 16.32 12.36 -13.11
C HIS A 32 15.01 11.58 -13.36
N ALA A 33 14.91 10.89 -14.49
CA ALA A 33 13.75 10.04 -14.80
C ALA A 33 13.67 8.80 -13.90
N GLN A 34 14.81 8.28 -13.43
CA GLN A 34 14.84 7.15 -12.50
C GLN A 34 14.54 7.54 -11.05
N SER A 35 14.78 8.78 -10.63
CA SER A 35 14.61 9.21 -9.24
C SER A 35 13.15 9.50 -8.82
N ASN A 36 12.21 9.60 -9.76
CA ASN A 36 10.82 9.97 -9.48
C ASN A 36 9.83 8.81 -9.45
N CYS A 37 10.25 7.55 -9.70
CA CYS A 37 9.36 6.39 -9.67
C CYS A 37 9.47 5.53 -8.41
N GLU A 38 10.39 5.81 -7.49
CA GLU A 38 10.77 4.85 -6.44
C GLU A 38 10.09 5.06 -5.07
N ASN A 39 9.32 6.13 -4.86
CA ASN A 39 8.71 6.42 -3.56
C ASN A 39 7.18 6.42 -3.53
N ASP A 40 6.49 6.23 -4.63
CA ASP A 40 5.03 6.26 -4.65
C ASP A 40 4.46 4.84 -4.58
N VAL A 41 4.23 4.37 -3.36
CA VAL A 41 3.61 3.06 -3.06
C VAL A 41 2.09 3.15 -3.28
N ILE A 42 1.68 3.62 -4.45
CA ILE A 42 0.26 3.74 -4.81
C ILE A 42 -0.17 2.52 -5.61
N VAL A 43 -1.24 1.88 -5.15
CA VAL A 43 -1.88 0.77 -5.85
C VAL A 43 -3.31 1.12 -6.21
N GLN A 44 -3.76 0.66 -7.39
CA GLN A 44 -5.15 0.74 -7.79
C GLN A 44 -5.90 -0.49 -7.27
N THR A 45 -6.94 -0.25 -6.50
CA THR A 45 -7.92 -1.28 -6.09
C THR A 45 -9.19 -1.17 -6.92
N VAL A 46 -10.11 -2.10 -6.75
CA VAL A 46 -11.43 -2.04 -7.40
C VAL A 46 -12.26 -0.82 -6.98
N ASN A 47 -12.01 -0.28 -5.78
CA ASN A 47 -12.79 0.84 -5.23
C ASN A 47 -12.09 2.19 -5.39
N GLY A 48 -10.76 2.25 -5.58
CA GLY A 48 -9.98 3.48 -5.68
C GLY A 48 -8.50 3.25 -5.41
N LYS A 49 -7.73 4.33 -5.26
CA LYS A 49 -6.29 4.27 -5.06
C LYS A 49 -5.93 4.30 -3.57
N LEU A 50 -4.92 3.51 -3.19
CA LEU A 50 -4.35 3.48 -1.84
C LEU A 50 -2.86 3.80 -1.91
N ARG A 51 -2.40 4.66 -1.00
CA ARG A 51 -0.97 4.90 -0.78
C ARG A 51 -0.51 4.15 0.47
N GLY A 52 0.48 3.28 0.31
CA GLY A 52 1.16 2.59 1.39
C GLY A 52 2.48 3.26 1.76
N VAL A 53 3.31 2.51 2.46
CA VAL A 53 4.67 2.89 2.86
C VAL A 53 5.64 1.75 2.55
N ILE A 54 6.94 2.05 2.54
CA ILE A 54 7.99 1.04 2.49
C ILE A 54 8.61 0.94 3.88
N GLU A 55 8.58 -0.26 4.46
CA GLU A 55 9.19 -0.58 5.76
C GLU A 55 10.16 -1.76 5.57
N ASN A 56 11.45 -1.53 5.80
CA ASN A 56 12.50 -2.57 5.65
C ASN A 56 12.45 -3.30 4.30
N ASN A 57 12.34 -2.55 3.21
CA ASN A 57 12.20 -3.06 1.83
C ASN A 57 10.92 -3.87 1.55
N ILE A 58 9.92 -3.76 2.40
CA ILE A 58 8.60 -4.36 2.20
C ILE A 58 7.58 -3.25 1.95
N TYR A 59 6.73 -3.44 0.98
CA TYR A 59 5.58 -2.59 0.70
C TYR A 59 4.46 -2.91 1.70
N VAL A 60 3.98 -1.89 2.40
CA VAL A 60 3.03 -2.08 3.50
C VAL A 60 1.84 -1.14 3.34
N TRP A 61 0.64 -1.69 3.45
CA TRP A 61 -0.61 -0.92 3.56
C TRP A 61 -1.28 -1.32 4.88
N LYS A 62 -1.52 -0.34 5.74
CA LYS A 62 -2.13 -0.52 7.06
C LYS A 62 -3.50 0.15 7.11
N GLY A 63 -4.45 -0.46 7.81
CA GLY A 63 -5.77 0.12 8.00
C GLY A 63 -6.59 0.25 6.72
N VAL A 64 -6.39 -0.66 5.78
CA VAL A 64 -7.18 -0.74 4.56
C VAL A 64 -8.58 -1.21 4.89
N ARG A 65 -9.57 -0.40 4.58
CA ARG A 65 -10.97 -0.75 4.81
C ARG A 65 -11.43 -1.78 3.79
N TYR A 66 -12.07 -2.85 4.23
CA TYR A 66 -12.58 -3.90 3.35
C TYR A 66 -14.12 -4.00 3.31
N ALA A 67 -14.80 -3.25 4.18
CA ALA A 67 -16.26 -3.13 4.22
C ALA A 67 -16.66 -1.76 4.75
N GLN A 68 -17.92 -1.37 4.51
CA GLN A 68 -18.52 -0.18 5.12
C GLN A 68 -18.43 -0.25 6.64
N PRO A 69 -18.31 0.89 7.35
CA PRO A 69 -18.36 0.93 8.80
C PRO A 69 -19.61 0.24 9.34
N PRO A 70 -19.50 -0.80 10.18
CA PRO A 70 -20.64 -1.55 10.70
C PRO A 70 -21.29 -0.82 11.89
N ILE A 71 -21.65 0.45 11.69
CA ILE A 71 -22.24 1.34 12.70
C ILE A 71 -23.67 1.73 12.32
N GLY A 72 -24.43 2.23 13.28
CA GLY A 72 -25.81 2.68 13.06
C GLY A 72 -26.65 1.61 12.39
N ASN A 73 -27.20 1.90 11.21
CA ASN A 73 -28.07 0.98 10.47
C ASN A 73 -27.34 -0.27 9.93
N PHE A 74 -26.02 -0.32 9.96
CA PHE A 74 -25.21 -1.48 9.55
C PHE A 74 -24.74 -2.34 10.71
N ARG A 75 -25.02 -1.92 11.96
CA ARG A 75 -24.75 -2.74 13.16
C ARG A 75 -25.56 -4.05 13.09
N PHE A 76 -24.97 -5.16 13.48
CA PHE A 76 -25.51 -6.52 13.43
C PHE A 76 -25.89 -7.06 12.04
N LYS A 77 -25.65 -6.31 10.98
CA LYS A 77 -25.85 -6.77 9.60
C LYS A 77 -24.57 -7.37 9.04
N SER A 78 -24.72 -8.16 7.97
CA SER A 78 -23.57 -8.61 7.16
C SER A 78 -22.75 -7.42 6.67
N PRO A 79 -21.41 -7.57 6.54
CA PRO A 79 -20.56 -6.52 5.99
C PRO A 79 -21.08 -6.03 4.64
N GLN A 80 -21.10 -4.73 4.45
CA GLN A 80 -21.57 -4.10 3.21
C GLN A 80 -20.36 -3.70 2.36
N SER A 81 -20.50 -3.80 1.03
CA SER A 81 -19.45 -3.41 0.09
C SER A 81 -19.11 -1.93 0.21
N LEU A 82 -17.84 -1.62 -0.01
CA LEU A 82 -17.37 -0.23 -0.03
C LEU A 82 -17.93 0.51 -1.25
N ASN A 83 -18.18 1.79 -1.08
CA ASN A 83 -18.36 2.69 -2.21
C ASN A 83 -16.99 2.99 -2.85
N ASN A 84 -17.02 3.31 -4.14
CA ASN A 84 -15.83 3.82 -4.81
C ASN A 84 -15.48 5.21 -4.28
N TRP A 85 -14.20 5.54 -4.28
CA TRP A 85 -13.70 6.85 -3.91
C TRP A 85 -12.79 7.43 -4.99
N GLU A 86 -12.74 8.75 -5.02
CA GLU A 86 -11.84 9.51 -5.87
C GLU A 86 -10.56 9.88 -5.10
N GLY A 87 -9.48 10.12 -5.84
CA GLY A 87 -8.18 10.46 -5.25
C GLY A 87 -7.45 9.27 -4.64
N VAL A 88 -6.56 9.55 -3.71
CA VAL A 88 -5.69 8.56 -3.05
C VAL A 88 -5.94 8.59 -1.55
N ILE A 89 -6.23 7.45 -0.95
CA ILE A 89 -6.35 7.28 0.50
C ILE A 89 -5.02 6.78 1.06
N ASP A 90 -4.53 7.43 2.11
CA ASP A 90 -3.32 6.98 2.82
C ASP A 90 -3.64 5.76 3.69
N ALA A 91 -2.81 4.72 3.53
CA ALA A 91 -2.89 3.46 4.24
C ALA A 91 -1.57 3.20 4.99
N ASP A 92 -1.15 4.18 5.80
CA ASP A 92 0.12 4.21 6.53
C ASP A 92 -0.03 3.88 8.02
N LYS A 93 -1.27 3.82 8.54
CA LYS A 93 -1.58 3.61 9.96
C LYS A 93 -2.60 2.50 10.15
N PHE A 94 -2.42 1.72 11.21
CA PHE A 94 -3.41 0.71 11.58
C PHE A 94 -4.77 1.35 11.88
N GLY A 95 -5.84 0.70 11.42
CA GLY A 95 -7.20 1.05 11.78
C GLY A 95 -7.55 0.68 13.22
N ALA A 96 -8.70 1.17 13.71
CA ALA A 96 -9.20 0.80 15.02
C ALA A 96 -9.44 -0.71 15.13
N VAL A 97 -9.27 -1.26 16.34
CA VAL A 97 -9.62 -2.65 16.64
C VAL A 97 -11.11 -2.76 16.99
N CYS A 98 -11.66 -3.94 16.78
CA CYS A 98 -13.07 -4.19 17.09
C CYS A 98 -13.33 -4.14 18.59
N PRO A 99 -14.56 -3.74 19.04
CA PRO A 99 -14.95 -3.77 20.42
C PRO A 99 -14.73 -5.15 21.04
N GLN A 100 -14.07 -5.17 22.20
CA GLN A 100 -13.67 -6.40 22.87
C GLN A 100 -13.61 -6.20 24.38
N THR A 101 -13.83 -7.28 25.13
CA THR A 101 -13.89 -7.23 26.59
C THR A 101 -12.53 -7.08 27.24
N ARG A 102 -11.47 -7.50 26.56
CA ARG A 102 -10.10 -7.39 27.04
C ARG A 102 -9.35 -6.35 26.21
N ASN A 103 -8.91 -5.28 26.82
CA ASN A 103 -7.98 -4.35 26.17
C ASN A 103 -6.67 -5.07 25.90
N ILE A 104 -6.31 -5.19 24.63
CA ILE A 104 -5.04 -5.80 24.21
C ILE A 104 -3.89 -4.86 24.54
N ASP A 105 -4.11 -3.57 24.35
CA ASP A 105 -3.19 -2.48 24.62
C ASP A 105 -4.01 -1.20 24.81
N SER A 106 -3.75 -0.45 25.88
CA SER A 106 -4.45 0.80 26.21
C SER A 106 -4.21 1.92 25.17
N THR A 107 -3.19 1.78 24.34
CA THR A 107 -2.85 2.74 23.28
C THR A 107 -3.62 2.49 22.00
N VAL A 108 -4.28 1.34 21.84
CA VAL A 108 -4.98 0.96 20.62
C VAL A 108 -6.43 1.45 20.66
N LYS A 109 -6.80 2.26 19.68
CA LYS A 109 -8.17 2.76 19.55
C LYS A 109 -9.14 1.61 19.25
N THR A 110 -10.16 1.47 20.09
CA THR A 110 -11.28 0.53 19.90
C THR A 110 -12.48 1.25 19.28
N SER A 111 -13.11 0.67 18.27
CA SER A 111 -14.29 1.22 17.60
C SER A 111 -15.12 0.11 16.97
N GLU A 112 -16.44 0.30 16.85
CA GLU A 112 -17.28 -0.56 16.02
C GLU A 112 -16.88 -0.43 14.52
N ASP A 113 -16.41 0.73 14.10
CA ASP A 113 -15.78 0.94 12.81
C ASP A 113 -14.38 0.35 12.81
N CYS A 114 -14.30 -0.97 12.58
CA CYS A 114 -13.09 -1.78 12.78
C CYS A 114 -12.77 -2.75 11.64
N LEU A 115 -13.57 -2.77 10.57
CA LEU A 115 -13.39 -3.72 9.47
C LEU A 115 -12.23 -3.29 8.55
N PHE A 116 -11.03 -3.46 9.08
CA PHE A 116 -9.76 -3.14 8.43
C PHE A 116 -8.91 -4.38 8.23
N LEU A 117 -8.09 -4.33 7.19
CA LEU A 117 -7.01 -5.29 6.93
C LEU A 117 -5.67 -4.57 6.77
N ASN A 118 -4.59 -5.33 6.86
CA ASN A 118 -3.24 -4.84 6.62
C ASN A 118 -2.55 -5.78 5.65
N ILE A 119 -1.67 -5.24 4.81
CA ILE A 119 -1.03 -5.96 3.72
C ILE A 119 0.47 -5.74 3.78
N TRP A 120 1.25 -6.79 3.62
CA TRP A 120 2.71 -6.76 3.42
C TRP A 120 3.03 -7.50 2.12
N SER A 121 3.81 -6.86 1.25
CA SER A 121 4.22 -7.44 -0.04
C SER A 121 5.69 -7.16 -0.32
N PRO A 122 6.45 -8.14 -0.82
CA PRO A 122 7.85 -7.93 -1.21
C PRO A 122 7.98 -7.10 -2.50
N GLY A 123 6.88 -6.80 -3.19
CA GLY A 123 6.88 -6.01 -4.41
C GLY A 123 5.48 -5.69 -4.89
N ILE A 124 5.37 -4.68 -5.76
CA ILE A 124 4.10 -4.23 -6.39
C ILE A 124 4.01 -4.58 -7.88
N SER A 125 4.98 -5.33 -8.41
CA SER A 125 4.95 -5.79 -9.80
C SER A 125 3.81 -6.80 -10.03
N ASN A 126 3.37 -6.92 -11.29
CA ASN A 126 2.30 -7.84 -11.71
C ASN A 126 2.68 -9.33 -11.64
N CYS A 127 3.54 -9.72 -10.70
CA CYS A 127 3.82 -11.13 -10.43
C CYS A 127 2.64 -11.72 -9.66
N ASN A 128 2.15 -12.87 -10.09
CA ASN A 128 1.11 -13.63 -9.40
C ASN A 128 1.66 -14.24 -8.10
N ARG A 129 1.85 -13.42 -7.05
CA ARG A 129 2.29 -13.91 -5.75
C ARG A 129 1.15 -14.60 -5.02
N PRO A 130 1.42 -15.70 -4.34
CA PRO A 130 0.46 -16.30 -3.43
C PRO A 130 0.07 -15.29 -2.34
N VAL A 131 -1.21 -15.33 -1.94
CA VAL A 131 -1.74 -14.50 -0.85
C VAL A 131 -2.06 -15.38 0.34
N MET A 132 -1.49 -15.05 1.50
CA MET A 132 -1.79 -15.69 2.78
C MET A 132 -2.61 -14.73 3.63
N VAL A 133 -3.85 -15.11 3.92
CA VAL A 133 -4.72 -14.36 4.83
C VAL A 133 -4.63 -14.96 6.22
N TYR A 134 -4.20 -14.14 7.19
CA TYR A 134 -4.13 -14.52 8.59
C TYR A 134 -5.35 -13.99 9.34
N ILE A 135 -6.11 -14.91 9.92
CA ILE A 135 -7.25 -14.65 10.80
C ILE A 135 -6.78 -14.91 12.23
N HIS A 136 -6.66 -13.84 13.01
CA HIS A 136 -6.12 -13.94 14.37
C HIS A 136 -7.01 -14.72 15.32
N GLY A 137 -6.39 -15.34 16.33
CA GLY A 137 -7.09 -16.00 17.44
C GLY A 137 -7.69 -15.01 18.43
N GLY A 138 -8.26 -15.54 19.52
CA GLY A 138 -8.82 -14.77 20.63
C GLY A 138 -10.24 -15.20 21.01
N ALA A 139 -10.59 -16.45 20.67
CA ALA A 139 -11.84 -17.11 21.05
C ALA A 139 -13.10 -16.28 20.76
N PHE A 140 -13.09 -15.51 19.65
CA PHE A 140 -14.18 -14.66 19.17
C PHE A 140 -14.57 -13.50 20.10
N TYR A 141 -13.76 -13.15 21.08
CA TYR A 141 -14.00 -12.01 21.98
C TYR A 141 -12.83 -11.04 22.13
N SER A 142 -11.65 -11.35 21.59
CA SER A 142 -10.49 -10.46 21.63
C SER A 142 -9.52 -10.70 20.47
N GLY A 143 -8.62 -9.74 20.24
CA GLY A 143 -7.57 -9.82 19.23
C GLY A 143 -7.59 -8.65 18.27
N ALA A 144 -6.59 -8.59 17.41
CA ALA A 144 -6.51 -7.63 16.29
C ALA A 144 -5.47 -8.09 15.26
N GLY A 145 -5.72 -7.82 14.00
CA GLY A 145 -4.75 -8.04 12.92
C GLY A 145 -3.55 -7.09 12.98
N SER A 146 -3.63 -6.05 13.81
CA SER A 146 -2.56 -5.04 14.00
C SER A 146 -1.58 -5.38 15.12
N LEU A 147 -1.73 -6.51 15.81
CA LEU A 147 -0.79 -6.87 16.88
C LEU A 147 0.63 -7.06 16.32
N PRO A 148 1.68 -6.58 17.03
CA PRO A 148 3.06 -6.66 16.57
C PRO A 148 3.52 -8.08 16.24
N ILE A 149 3.00 -9.09 16.95
CA ILE A 149 3.30 -10.51 16.70
C ILE A 149 2.82 -10.99 15.32
N TYR A 150 1.88 -10.28 14.70
CA TYR A 150 1.32 -10.60 13.38
C TYR A 150 1.90 -9.75 12.26
N ASN A 151 3.03 -9.05 12.50
CA ASN A 151 3.73 -8.32 11.45
C ASN A 151 4.18 -9.27 10.34
N GLY A 152 3.65 -9.07 9.14
CA GLY A 152 3.86 -9.95 8.00
C GLY A 152 5.17 -9.76 7.25
N SER A 153 5.98 -8.74 7.59
CA SER A 153 7.17 -8.34 6.81
C SER A 153 8.16 -9.49 6.61
N ASN A 154 8.49 -10.22 7.68
CA ASN A 154 9.46 -11.31 7.61
C ASN A 154 8.98 -12.46 6.73
N LEU A 155 7.69 -12.80 6.84
CA LEU A 155 7.11 -13.90 6.08
C LEU A 155 6.95 -13.51 4.61
N ALA A 156 6.51 -12.28 4.33
CA ALA A 156 6.43 -11.74 2.98
C ALA A 156 7.78 -11.77 2.27
N ASN A 157 8.84 -11.30 2.97
CA ASN A 157 10.19 -11.26 2.40
C ASN A 157 10.76 -12.66 2.13
N LYS A 158 10.66 -13.57 3.12
CA LYS A 158 11.26 -14.90 2.99
C LYS A 158 10.51 -15.85 2.05
N GLY A 159 9.19 -15.69 1.99
CA GLY A 159 8.32 -16.58 1.23
C GLY A 159 7.97 -16.07 -0.16
N ASP A 160 8.35 -14.84 -0.53
CA ASP A 160 7.90 -14.14 -1.74
C ASP A 160 6.37 -14.18 -1.90
N VAL A 161 5.66 -13.93 -0.79
CA VAL A 161 4.20 -14.00 -0.70
C VAL A 161 3.61 -12.68 -0.19
N VAL A 162 2.36 -12.43 -0.53
CA VAL A 162 1.59 -11.33 0.07
C VAL A 162 0.96 -11.82 1.36
N ILE A 163 1.20 -11.12 2.47
CA ILE A 163 0.58 -11.41 3.76
C ILE A 163 -0.53 -10.39 4.01
N VAL A 164 -1.68 -10.89 4.41
CA VAL A 164 -2.83 -10.07 4.80
C VAL A 164 -3.25 -10.45 6.21
N THR A 165 -3.38 -9.48 7.11
CA THR A 165 -4.04 -9.68 8.41
C THR A 165 -5.35 -8.93 8.43
N ILE A 166 -6.36 -9.46 9.09
CA ILE A 166 -7.69 -8.86 9.12
C ILE A 166 -8.17 -8.64 10.56
N ASN A 167 -8.99 -7.61 10.77
CA ASN A 167 -9.88 -7.53 11.91
C ASN A 167 -11.23 -8.15 11.55
N TYR A 168 -11.92 -8.69 12.53
CA TYR A 168 -13.31 -9.13 12.41
C TYR A 168 -14.07 -8.80 13.71
N ARG A 169 -15.39 -8.63 13.62
CA ARG A 169 -16.23 -8.29 14.76
C ARG A 169 -16.33 -9.45 15.75
N PHE A 170 -16.38 -9.12 17.03
CA PHE A 170 -16.41 -10.08 18.14
C PHE A 170 -17.75 -10.08 18.89
N GLY A 171 -17.94 -11.12 19.71
CA GLY A 171 -19.06 -11.25 20.63
C GLY A 171 -20.39 -10.96 19.94
N ALA A 172 -21.25 -10.19 20.58
CA ALA A 172 -22.58 -9.86 20.04
C ALA A 172 -22.52 -9.10 18.71
N PHE A 173 -21.52 -8.23 18.51
CA PHE A 173 -21.40 -7.46 17.25
C PHE A 173 -21.10 -8.33 16.03
N GLY A 174 -20.46 -9.49 16.23
CA GLY A 174 -20.05 -10.38 15.13
C GLY A 174 -20.80 -11.70 15.08
N PHE A 175 -21.24 -12.22 16.23
CA PHE A 175 -21.71 -13.61 16.37
C PHE A 175 -23.08 -13.74 17.04
N LEU A 176 -23.77 -12.63 17.31
CA LEU A 176 -25.14 -12.70 17.80
C LEU A 176 -26.05 -13.25 16.68
N TYR A 177 -26.71 -14.34 16.96
CA TYR A 177 -27.79 -14.87 16.15
C TYR A 177 -29.11 -14.64 16.90
N VAL A 178 -30.08 -14.04 16.24
CA VAL A 178 -31.43 -13.80 16.76
C VAL A 178 -32.38 -14.39 15.73
N ASP A 179 -33.19 -15.35 16.16
CA ASP A 179 -34.27 -15.91 15.33
C ASP A 179 -35.39 -14.89 15.08
#